data_5d238d1d4af50e3a0af2f64cc3aaf7fc
#
_entry.id   5d238d1d4af50e3a0af2f64cc3aaf7fc
#
_cell.length_a   1.000
_cell.length_b   1.000
_cell.length_c   1.000
_cell.angle_alpha   90.00
_cell.angle_beta   90.00
_cell.angle_gamma   90.00
#
_symmetry.space_group_name_H-M   'P 1'
#
loop_
_entity.id
_entity.type
_entity.pdbx_description
1 polymer ?
#
loop_
_entity_poly.entity_id
_entity_poly.type
_entity_poly.pdbx_seq_one_letter_code
_entity_poly.pdbx_strand_id
1 'polypeptide(L)'
;MLSWDDFNSEETQKTSIAESAKVQAAMQETAVAKNDAGAPAPNAPISTGSINDVTEALDNLDIEKGLEELEGASGRVDVDQKQMINCRADVNQLVPFKYDWAWQKYLDGSANHWMPQEINMTADVALWKDPNGLTEDERRIVMRNLGFFSTADSLVANNIVLSVYRHITNPECRQYLLRQALEEAIHTHAYQYVIESLGMDEGEIFNMYKEVQSVARKAAWALPFTESLADQTFNTGTLEDDKTLLRNLIAFYCVLEGIFFYCGFTQILSMGNRNKMTGTAEQFQYILRDESMHVNFGIDMINQIKLENPQLWDETMQTESRNMILQGTQLEIEYAHDTMPGGILGMNAESMSDYLKFIANRRLTQIGLDEEFPNATNPFPWMSEIMDLRKEKNFFETRVIEYQTGGALSWD
;
A
#
# COMPACT_ATOMS: atom_id res chain seq x y z
N MET A 1 9.17 -24.42 -14.06
CA MET A 1 7.81 -24.12 -14.56
C MET A 1 6.98 -25.37 -14.27
N LEU A 2 6.23 -25.36 -13.18
CA LEU A 2 5.30 -26.46 -12.87
C LEU A 2 4.06 -26.27 -13.77
N SER A 3 3.77 -27.25 -14.61
CA SER A 3 2.59 -27.23 -15.47
C SER A 3 1.35 -27.58 -14.64
N TRP A 4 0.17 -27.14 -15.10
CA TRP A 4 -1.11 -27.52 -14.48
C TRP A 4 -1.33 -29.05 -14.47
N ASP A 5 -0.64 -29.80 -15.33
CA ASP A 5 -0.72 -31.26 -15.40
C ASP A 5 0.05 -31.92 -14.26
N ASP A 6 1.05 -31.24 -13.66
CA ASP A 6 1.80 -31.76 -12.51
C ASP A 6 0.98 -31.72 -11.21
N PHE A 7 -0.04 -30.86 -11.13
CA PHE A 7 -0.98 -30.77 -10.01
C PHE A 7 -2.07 -31.85 -10.02
N ASN A 8 -2.33 -32.47 -11.16
CA ASN A 8 -3.39 -33.45 -11.35
C ASN A 8 -2.90 -34.91 -11.36
N SER A 9 -1.61 -35.17 -11.09
CA SER A 9 -1.13 -36.54 -10.98
C SER A 9 -1.69 -37.21 -9.71
N GLU A 10 -2.17 -38.45 -9.84
CA GLU A 10 -2.70 -39.23 -8.71
C GLU A 10 -1.72 -39.38 -7.55
N GLU A 11 -0.41 -39.27 -7.84
CA GLU A 11 0.67 -39.36 -6.86
C GLU A 11 0.78 -38.08 -6.04
N THR A 12 0.62 -36.88 -6.64
CA THR A 12 0.63 -35.58 -5.97
C THR A 12 -0.61 -35.40 -5.08
N GLN A 13 -1.78 -35.87 -5.54
CA GLN A 13 -2.99 -35.87 -4.71
C GLN A 13 -2.89 -36.80 -3.51
N LYS A 14 -2.30 -37.99 -3.66
CA LYS A 14 -2.07 -38.93 -2.53
C LYS A 14 -1.09 -38.37 -1.50
N THR A 15 -0.04 -37.66 -1.95
CA THR A 15 0.95 -37.02 -1.04
C THR A 15 0.31 -35.85 -0.28
N SER A 16 -0.47 -35.01 -0.95
CA SER A 16 -1.20 -33.89 -0.31
C SER A 16 -2.25 -34.37 0.71
N ILE A 17 -2.98 -35.44 0.41
CA ILE A 17 -3.96 -36.04 1.34
C ILE A 17 -3.24 -36.65 2.54
N ALA A 18 -2.09 -37.30 2.34
CA ALA A 18 -1.31 -37.90 3.43
C ALA A 18 -0.65 -36.83 4.35
N GLU A 19 -0.20 -35.72 3.79
CA GLU A 19 0.31 -34.58 4.59
C GLU A 19 -0.81 -33.86 5.35
N SER A 20 -1.96 -33.63 4.73
CA SER A 20 -3.14 -33.07 5.41
C SER A 20 -3.63 -33.95 6.56
N ALA A 21 -3.60 -35.26 6.40
CA ALA A 21 -3.96 -36.22 7.45
C ALA A 21 -2.93 -36.22 8.62
N LYS A 22 -1.64 -36.05 8.32
CA LYS A 22 -0.59 -35.90 9.35
C LYS A 22 -0.72 -34.60 10.14
N VAL A 23 -1.05 -33.50 9.47
CA VAL A 23 -1.29 -32.19 10.12
C VAL A 23 -2.54 -32.26 11.02
N GLN A 24 -3.63 -32.92 10.56
CA GLN A 24 -4.82 -33.15 11.39
C GLN A 24 -4.56 -34.05 12.60
N ALA A 25 -3.76 -35.11 12.44
CA ALA A 25 -3.37 -35.99 13.54
C ALA A 25 -2.48 -35.24 14.56
N ALA A 26 -1.52 -34.43 14.11
CA ALA A 26 -0.67 -33.61 14.99
C ALA A 26 -1.48 -32.52 15.72
N MET A 27 -2.53 -31.96 15.09
CA MET A 27 -3.45 -31.00 15.74
C MET A 27 -4.34 -31.70 16.79
N GLN A 28 -4.73 -32.96 16.59
CA GLN A 28 -5.47 -33.75 17.58
C GLN A 28 -4.59 -34.17 18.77
N GLU A 29 -3.33 -34.55 18.57
CA GLU A 29 -2.41 -34.86 19.67
C GLU A 29 -2.07 -33.65 20.52
N THR A 30 -1.92 -32.45 19.93
CA THR A 30 -1.73 -31.19 20.66
C THR A 30 -2.98 -30.74 21.42
N ALA A 31 -4.16 -31.11 20.98
CA ALA A 31 -5.40 -30.83 21.70
C ALA A 31 -5.59 -31.73 22.94
N VAL A 32 -5.12 -32.97 22.89
CA VAL A 32 -5.21 -33.93 24.02
C VAL A 32 -4.20 -33.58 25.13
N ALA A 33 -3.05 -33.00 24.81
CA ALA A 33 -2.03 -32.66 25.80
C ALA A 33 -2.30 -31.35 26.59
N LYS A 34 -3.35 -30.57 26.25
CA LYS A 34 -3.72 -29.33 26.94
C LYS A 34 -4.90 -29.43 27.91
N ASN A 35 -5.46 -30.62 28.12
CA ASN A 35 -6.67 -30.80 28.93
C ASN A 35 -6.44 -31.06 30.44
N ASP A 36 -5.26 -30.73 30.99
CA ASP A 36 -4.99 -30.93 32.41
C ASP A 36 -4.82 -29.63 33.22
N ALA A 37 -5.33 -28.50 32.73
CA ALA A 37 -5.40 -27.26 33.52
C ALA A 37 -6.81 -26.67 33.33
N GLY A 38 -7.64 -26.76 34.38
CA GLY A 38 -9.05 -26.42 34.50
C GLY A 38 -9.53 -25.11 33.86
N ALA A 39 -9.78 -25.15 32.57
CA ALA A 39 -10.54 -24.14 31.84
C ALA A 39 -11.95 -24.68 31.52
N PRO A 40 -13.01 -23.86 31.47
CA PRO A 40 -14.37 -24.31 31.18
C PRO A 40 -14.39 -24.99 29.81
N ALA A 41 -15.08 -26.12 29.70
CA ALA A 41 -15.16 -26.97 28.52
C ALA A 41 -15.57 -26.16 27.28
N PRO A 42 -14.88 -26.31 26.15
CA PRO A 42 -15.38 -25.76 24.88
C PRO A 42 -16.69 -26.49 24.53
N ASN A 43 -17.66 -25.76 24.02
CA ASN A 43 -18.94 -26.25 23.57
C ASN A 43 -18.80 -27.54 22.78
N ALA A 44 -19.58 -28.56 23.17
CA ALA A 44 -19.62 -29.83 22.46
C ALA A 44 -19.89 -29.64 20.95
N PRO A 45 -19.37 -30.50 20.07
CA PRO A 45 -19.68 -30.43 18.66
C PRO A 45 -21.20 -30.45 18.50
N ILE A 46 -21.74 -29.53 17.70
CA ILE A 46 -23.17 -29.51 17.35
C ILE A 46 -23.48 -30.88 16.74
N SER A 47 -24.13 -31.73 17.52
CA SER A 47 -24.73 -32.93 16.98
C SER A 47 -25.73 -32.48 15.92
N THR A 48 -25.89 -33.20 14.83
CA THR A 48 -26.95 -32.98 13.84
C THR A 48 -28.29 -33.18 14.53
N GLY A 49 -28.68 -32.21 15.35
CA GLY A 49 -29.96 -32.15 16.03
C GLY A 49 -31.09 -32.04 15.02
N SER A 50 -32.26 -32.53 15.39
CA SER A 50 -33.46 -32.42 14.57
C SER A 50 -33.79 -30.95 14.30
N ILE A 51 -34.56 -30.64 13.26
CA ILE A 51 -35.08 -29.30 12.97
C ILE A 51 -35.70 -28.64 14.22
N ASN A 52 -36.26 -29.45 15.11
CA ASN A 52 -36.83 -29.00 16.37
C ASN A 52 -35.79 -28.43 17.34
N ASP A 53 -34.58 -29.00 17.40
CA ASP A 53 -33.50 -28.52 18.28
C ASP A 53 -32.97 -27.18 17.80
N VAL A 54 -32.94 -26.97 16.46
CA VAL A 54 -32.55 -25.68 15.86
C VAL A 54 -33.62 -24.61 16.13
N THR A 55 -34.90 -24.96 16.05
CA THR A 55 -36.00 -24.06 16.31
C THR A 55 -36.03 -23.66 17.79
N GLU A 56 -35.84 -24.60 18.71
CA GLU A 56 -35.75 -24.31 20.14
C GLU A 56 -34.52 -23.45 20.50
N ALA A 57 -33.41 -23.65 19.82
CA ALA A 57 -32.21 -22.78 19.98
C ALA A 57 -32.45 -21.38 19.45
N LEU A 58 -33.21 -21.22 18.37
CA LEU A 58 -33.58 -19.90 17.81
C LEU A 58 -34.62 -19.18 18.68
N ASP A 59 -35.57 -19.89 19.23
CA ASP A 59 -36.60 -19.35 20.14
C ASP A 59 -35.99 -18.87 21.49
N ASN A 60 -34.86 -19.46 21.88
CA ASN A 60 -34.12 -19.07 23.08
C ASN A 60 -33.02 -18.00 22.82
N LEU A 61 -32.91 -17.48 21.61
CA LEU A 61 -32.03 -16.36 21.31
C LEU A 61 -32.50 -15.11 22.05
N ASP A 62 -31.65 -14.61 22.97
CA ASP A 62 -31.89 -13.35 23.67
C ASP A 62 -31.61 -12.18 22.72
N ILE A 63 -32.64 -11.84 21.94
CA ILE A 63 -32.57 -10.76 20.94
C ILE A 63 -32.37 -9.41 21.62
N GLU A 64 -32.97 -9.17 22.84
CA GLU A 64 -32.82 -7.92 23.57
C GLU A 64 -31.36 -7.73 23.99
N LYS A 65 -30.72 -8.78 24.53
CA LYS A 65 -29.31 -8.73 24.89
C LYS A 65 -28.40 -8.56 23.68
N GLY A 66 -28.69 -9.24 22.56
CA GLY A 66 -27.96 -9.05 21.31
C GLY A 66 -28.08 -7.64 20.75
N LEU A 67 -29.26 -7.02 20.85
CA LEU A 67 -29.48 -5.63 20.45
C LEU A 67 -28.78 -4.64 21.39
N GLU A 68 -28.81 -4.86 22.72
CA GLU A 68 -28.07 -4.05 23.69
C GLU A 68 -26.55 -4.12 23.45
N GLU A 69 -26.00 -5.31 23.13
CA GLU A 69 -24.59 -5.47 22.79
C GLU A 69 -24.25 -4.75 21.46
N LEU A 70 -25.13 -4.81 20.46
CA LEU A 70 -24.98 -4.09 19.19
C LEU A 70 -25.09 -2.57 19.40
N GLU A 71 -26.03 -2.09 20.18
CA GLU A 71 -26.15 -0.66 20.52
C GLU A 71 -24.95 -0.17 21.34
N GLY A 72 -24.42 -0.99 22.24
CA GLY A 72 -23.21 -0.66 23.02
C GLY A 72 -21.93 -0.67 22.20
N ALA A 73 -21.81 -1.57 21.23
CA ALA A 73 -20.61 -1.75 20.41
C ALA A 73 -20.61 -0.90 19.14
N SER A 74 -21.79 -0.59 18.57
CA SER A 74 -21.96 0.08 17.28
C SER A 74 -22.98 1.23 17.33
N GLY A 75 -23.20 1.81 18.52
CA GLY A 75 -24.08 2.97 18.69
C GLY A 75 -23.71 4.08 17.70
N ARG A 76 -24.73 4.60 16.97
CA ARG A 76 -24.51 5.64 15.97
C ARG A 76 -24.00 6.91 16.65
N VAL A 77 -22.84 7.40 16.21
CA VAL A 77 -22.22 8.62 16.72
C VAL A 77 -22.84 9.83 16.00
N ASP A 78 -23.17 10.89 16.76
CA ASP A 78 -23.58 12.15 16.16
C ASP A 78 -22.46 12.71 15.26
N VAL A 79 -22.86 13.40 14.18
CA VAL A 79 -21.90 13.92 13.18
C VAL A 79 -20.81 14.77 13.82
N ASP A 80 -21.18 15.64 14.75
CA ASP A 80 -20.25 16.55 15.45
C ASP A 80 -19.27 15.79 16.37
N GLN A 81 -19.62 14.59 16.81
CA GLN A 81 -18.80 13.74 17.66
C GLN A 81 -17.83 12.84 16.87
N LYS A 82 -17.97 12.75 15.55
CA LYS A 82 -17.01 12.02 14.72
C LYS A 82 -15.63 12.66 14.81
N GLN A 83 -14.60 11.84 15.01
CA GLN A 83 -13.19 12.24 15.05
C GLN A 83 -12.36 11.28 14.20
N MET A 84 -11.14 11.67 13.84
CA MET A 84 -10.21 10.80 13.10
C MET A 84 -9.82 9.57 13.91
N ILE A 85 -9.55 9.77 15.20
CA ILE A 85 -9.15 8.75 16.16
C ILE A 85 -10.02 8.81 17.41
N ASN A 86 -10.03 7.73 18.20
CA ASN A 86 -10.77 7.63 19.46
C ASN A 86 -12.30 7.81 19.33
N CYS A 87 -12.84 7.51 18.17
CA CYS A 87 -14.27 7.54 17.89
C CYS A 87 -14.84 6.10 17.85
N ARG A 88 -16.09 5.94 18.31
CA ARG A 88 -16.83 4.66 18.21
C ARG A 88 -17.55 4.47 16.88
N ALA A 89 -17.34 5.35 15.91
CA ALA A 89 -17.92 5.20 14.59
C ALA A 89 -17.37 3.97 13.87
N ASP A 90 -18.22 3.30 13.12
CA ASP A 90 -17.83 2.22 12.22
C ASP A 90 -18.11 2.58 10.74
N VAL A 91 -17.74 1.70 9.82
CA VAL A 91 -17.91 1.92 8.38
C VAL A 91 -19.38 2.11 7.98
N ASN A 92 -20.33 1.55 8.74
CA ASN A 92 -21.76 1.66 8.46
C ASN A 92 -22.34 3.04 8.82
N GLN A 93 -21.57 3.89 9.48
CA GLN A 93 -21.96 5.24 9.87
C GLN A 93 -21.44 6.32 8.90
N LEU A 94 -21.36 6.02 7.62
CA LEU A 94 -20.92 6.97 6.60
C LEU A 94 -21.84 8.20 6.52
N VAL A 95 -23.15 8.01 6.67
CA VAL A 95 -24.12 9.11 6.48
C VAL A 95 -24.69 9.54 7.83
N PRO A 96 -24.79 10.84 8.09
CA PRO A 96 -24.26 11.97 7.31
C PRO A 96 -22.73 12.13 7.44
N PHE A 97 -22.09 12.69 6.41
CA PHE A 97 -20.65 12.95 6.40
C PHE A 97 -20.27 14.10 7.33
N LYS A 98 -19.11 13.95 7.97
CA LYS A 98 -18.40 15.07 8.62
C LYS A 98 -17.19 15.49 7.81
N TYR A 99 -16.52 14.53 7.19
CA TYR A 99 -15.30 14.73 6.40
C TYR A 99 -15.57 14.47 4.93
N ASP A 100 -16.32 15.38 4.29
CA ASP A 100 -16.65 15.29 2.86
C ASP A 100 -15.40 15.15 1.99
N TRP A 101 -14.28 15.77 2.39
CA TRP A 101 -13.02 15.67 1.68
C TRP A 101 -12.50 14.22 1.60
N ALA A 102 -12.64 13.42 2.67
CA ALA A 102 -12.21 12.02 2.66
C ALA A 102 -13.09 11.16 1.77
N TRP A 103 -14.40 11.41 1.79
CA TRP A 103 -15.34 10.75 0.90
C TRP A 103 -15.07 11.10 -0.57
N GLN A 104 -14.80 12.37 -0.88
CA GLN A 104 -14.45 12.78 -2.24
C GLN A 104 -13.17 12.08 -2.73
N LYS A 105 -12.14 11.96 -1.89
CA LYS A 105 -10.93 11.21 -2.25
C LYS A 105 -11.20 9.73 -2.50
N TYR A 106 -12.11 9.12 -1.76
CA TYR A 106 -12.55 7.75 -2.03
C TYR A 106 -13.21 7.62 -3.42
N LEU A 107 -14.04 8.59 -3.80
CA LEU A 107 -14.66 8.61 -5.13
C LEU A 107 -13.62 8.83 -6.24
N ASP A 108 -12.68 9.75 -6.03
CA ASP A 108 -11.61 10.06 -6.98
C ASP A 108 -10.70 8.83 -7.19
N GLY A 109 -10.29 8.14 -6.12
CA GLY A 109 -9.55 6.89 -6.18
C GLY A 109 -10.32 5.79 -6.90
N SER A 110 -11.61 5.66 -6.60
CA SER A 110 -12.46 4.66 -7.25
C SER A 110 -12.68 4.91 -8.75
N ALA A 111 -12.52 6.15 -9.19
CA ALA A 111 -12.58 6.50 -10.62
C ALA A 111 -11.30 6.10 -11.39
N ASN A 112 -10.18 5.96 -10.72
CA ASN A 112 -8.91 5.50 -11.31
C ASN A 112 -8.87 3.97 -11.32
N HIS A 113 -9.53 3.36 -12.30
CA HIS A 113 -9.59 1.90 -12.44
C HIS A 113 -8.72 1.43 -13.60
N TRP A 114 -7.77 0.57 -13.31
CA TRP A 114 -6.85 -0.03 -14.27
C TRP A 114 -6.41 -1.42 -13.81
N MET A 115 -5.88 -2.23 -14.74
CA MET A 115 -5.36 -3.56 -14.44
C MET A 115 -4.05 -3.81 -15.20
N PRO A 116 -3.05 -4.40 -14.57
CA PRO A 116 -1.73 -4.60 -15.18
C PRO A 116 -1.77 -5.36 -16.51
N GLN A 117 -2.63 -6.37 -16.63
CA GLN A 117 -2.73 -7.23 -17.82
C GLN A 117 -3.28 -6.50 -19.06
N GLU A 118 -3.89 -5.34 -18.89
CA GLU A 118 -4.40 -4.53 -20.02
C GLU A 118 -3.28 -3.79 -20.75
N ILE A 119 -2.08 -3.72 -20.13
CA ILE A 119 -0.94 -2.99 -20.66
C ILE A 119 -0.05 -3.90 -21.52
N ASN A 120 0.26 -3.44 -22.73
CA ASN A 120 1.03 -4.21 -23.69
C ASN A 120 2.53 -4.14 -23.42
N MET A 121 3.14 -5.26 -23.05
CA MET A 121 4.57 -5.40 -22.74
C MET A 121 5.43 -5.85 -23.93
N THR A 122 4.87 -6.04 -25.12
CA THR A 122 5.61 -6.63 -26.26
C THR A 122 6.86 -5.84 -26.65
N ALA A 123 6.76 -4.52 -26.70
CA ALA A 123 7.88 -3.65 -27.01
C ALA A 123 8.98 -3.70 -25.93
N ASP A 124 8.57 -3.73 -24.68
CA ASP A 124 9.48 -3.81 -23.53
C ASP A 124 10.24 -5.14 -23.50
N VAL A 125 9.55 -6.25 -23.77
CA VAL A 125 10.16 -7.58 -23.88
C VAL A 125 11.19 -7.63 -25.01
N ALA A 126 10.89 -7.06 -26.18
CA ALA A 126 11.82 -6.99 -27.30
C ALA A 126 13.06 -6.16 -26.94
N LEU A 127 12.86 -4.99 -26.34
CA LEU A 127 13.92 -4.09 -25.92
C LEU A 127 14.80 -4.69 -24.80
N TRP A 128 14.19 -5.39 -23.83
CA TRP A 128 14.88 -6.06 -22.74
C TRP A 128 15.77 -7.21 -23.23
N LYS A 129 15.31 -7.97 -24.22
CA LYS A 129 16.05 -9.10 -24.83
C LYS A 129 17.16 -8.66 -25.79
N ASP A 130 17.07 -7.44 -26.34
CA ASP A 130 18.15 -6.91 -27.20
C ASP A 130 19.35 -6.53 -26.33
N PRO A 131 20.57 -7.12 -26.61
CA PRO A 131 21.79 -6.78 -25.89
C PRO A 131 22.17 -5.30 -25.98
N ASN A 132 21.75 -4.62 -27.04
CA ASN A 132 22.03 -3.20 -27.32
C ASN A 132 20.80 -2.29 -27.02
N GLY A 133 19.68 -2.84 -26.58
CA GLY A 133 18.42 -2.10 -26.38
C GLY A 133 18.50 -1.10 -25.24
N LEU A 134 19.04 -1.54 -24.11
CA LEU A 134 19.21 -0.76 -22.89
C LEU A 134 20.68 -0.69 -22.49
N THR A 135 21.09 0.45 -21.93
CA THR A 135 22.38 0.58 -21.26
C THR A 135 22.40 -0.22 -19.96
N GLU A 136 23.58 -0.42 -19.39
CA GLU A 136 23.73 -1.11 -18.09
C GLU A 136 23.00 -0.37 -16.97
N ASP A 137 23.09 0.97 -16.94
CA ASP A 137 22.38 1.78 -15.94
C ASP A 137 20.85 1.73 -16.15
N GLU A 138 20.36 1.73 -17.40
CA GLU A 138 18.93 1.58 -17.67
C GLU A 138 18.39 0.21 -17.22
N ARG A 139 19.14 -0.88 -17.42
CA ARG A 139 18.78 -2.20 -16.90
C ARG A 139 18.78 -2.24 -15.37
N ARG A 140 19.81 -1.63 -14.76
CA ARG A 140 19.93 -1.54 -13.30
C ARG A 140 18.75 -0.76 -12.70
N ILE A 141 18.35 0.34 -13.30
CA ILE A 141 17.17 1.12 -12.91
C ILE A 141 15.93 0.23 -12.87
N VAL A 142 15.65 -0.50 -13.94
CA VAL A 142 14.47 -1.39 -14.01
C VAL A 142 14.52 -2.44 -12.89
N MET A 143 15.64 -3.16 -12.77
CA MET A 143 15.79 -4.24 -11.78
C MET A 143 15.70 -3.72 -10.35
N ARG A 144 16.41 -2.63 -10.02
CA ARG A 144 16.45 -2.06 -8.66
C ARG A 144 15.08 -1.53 -8.23
N ASN A 145 14.38 -0.85 -9.14
CA ASN A 145 13.06 -0.32 -8.84
C ASN A 145 12.04 -1.44 -8.65
N LEU A 146 12.01 -2.45 -9.50
CA LEU A 146 11.14 -3.61 -9.30
C LEU A 146 11.45 -4.32 -7.97
N GLY A 147 12.72 -4.50 -7.63
CA GLY A 147 13.14 -5.10 -6.36
C GLY A 147 12.74 -4.28 -5.12
N PHE A 148 12.77 -2.95 -5.21
CA PHE A 148 12.33 -2.08 -4.13
C PHE A 148 10.80 -2.05 -4.02
N PHE A 149 10.09 -1.71 -5.09
CA PHE A 149 8.64 -1.51 -5.09
C PHE A 149 7.87 -2.79 -4.71
N SER A 150 8.26 -3.95 -5.25
CA SER A 150 7.59 -5.22 -4.95
C SER A 150 7.60 -5.57 -3.45
N THR A 151 8.61 -5.12 -2.71
CA THR A 151 8.70 -5.29 -1.26
C THR A 151 7.99 -4.16 -0.52
N ALA A 152 8.15 -2.91 -0.98
CA ALA A 152 7.61 -1.73 -0.33
C ALA A 152 6.08 -1.78 -0.27
N ASP A 153 5.40 -2.03 -1.39
CA ASP A 153 3.93 -2.02 -1.46
C ASP A 153 3.30 -3.18 -0.67
N SER A 154 3.98 -4.32 -0.57
CA SER A 154 3.56 -5.39 0.35
C SER A 154 3.60 -4.94 1.82
N LEU A 155 4.63 -4.18 2.22
CA LEU A 155 4.73 -3.61 3.57
C LEU A 155 3.67 -2.53 3.78
N VAL A 156 3.41 -1.70 2.77
CA VAL A 156 2.39 -0.65 2.77
C VAL A 156 1.01 -1.26 2.96
N ALA A 157 0.61 -2.23 2.15
CA ALA A 157 -0.67 -2.92 2.27
C ALA A 157 -0.87 -3.54 3.66
N ASN A 158 0.14 -4.22 4.20
CA ASN A 158 0.10 -4.79 5.54
C ASN A 158 -0.05 -3.71 6.61
N ASN A 159 0.69 -2.60 6.51
CA ASN A 159 0.60 -1.50 7.47
C ASN A 159 -0.79 -0.85 7.47
N ILE A 160 -1.39 -0.64 6.30
CA ILE A 160 -2.75 -0.09 6.19
C ILE A 160 -3.74 -1.01 6.91
N VAL A 161 -3.77 -2.29 6.55
CA VAL A 161 -4.81 -3.23 7.01
C VAL A 161 -4.62 -3.62 8.47
N LEU A 162 -3.39 -3.93 8.89
CA LEU A 162 -3.11 -4.49 10.22
C LEU A 162 -2.86 -3.42 11.29
N SER A 163 -2.51 -2.19 10.87
CA SER A 163 -2.09 -1.13 11.78
C SER A 163 -2.98 0.11 11.65
N VAL A 164 -2.87 0.88 10.59
CA VAL A 164 -3.52 2.20 10.45
C VAL A 164 -5.05 2.10 10.53
N TYR A 165 -5.65 1.17 9.80
CA TYR A 165 -7.11 0.99 9.74
C TYR A 165 -7.74 0.77 11.11
N ARG A 166 -7.05 0.09 12.02
CA ARG A 166 -7.53 -0.18 13.38
C ARG A 166 -7.67 1.10 14.20
N HIS A 167 -6.75 2.04 14.02
CA HIS A 167 -6.64 3.26 14.83
C HIS A 167 -7.36 4.46 14.22
N ILE A 168 -7.50 4.50 12.91
CA ILE A 168 -8.33 5.50 12.24
C ILE A 168 -9.79 5.03 12.27
N THR A 169 -10.57 5.64 13.14
CA THR A 169 -11.93 5.17 13.45
C THR A 169 -13.03 5.90 12.69
N ASN A 170 -12.68 6.96 11.97
CA ASN A 170 -13.63 7.70 11.15
C ASN A 170 -14.09 6.88 9.93
N PRO A 171 -15.41 6.74 9.68
CA PRO A 171 -15.94 5.89 8.63
C PRO A 171 -15.52 6.33 7.21
N GLU A 172 -15.50 7.62 6.91
CA GLU A 172 -15.13 8.18 5.61
C GLU A 172 -13.67 7.87 5.30
N CYS A 173 -12.77 8.02 6.29
CA CYS A 173 -11.36 7.67 6.14
C CYS A 173 -11.16 6.15 6.01
N ARG A 174 -11.92 5.33 6.73
CA ARG A 174 -11.85 3.87 6.62
C ARG A 174 -12.22 3.38 5.22
N GLN A 175 -13.20 3.99 4.57
CA GLN A 175 -13.52 3.66 3.16
C GLN A 175 -12.34 3.92 2.25
N TYR A 176 -11.66 5.06 2.42
CA TYR A 176 -10.48 5.36 1.63
C TYR A 176 -9.32 4.38 1.92
N LEU A 177 -9.04 4.08 3.18
CA LEU A 177 -7.99 3.13 3.55
C LEU A 177 -8.20 1.72 2.95
N LEU A 178 -9.45 1.26 2.85
CA LEU A 178 -9.78 0.00 2.17
C LEU A 178 -9.53 0.10 0.66
N ARG A 179 -9.84 1.25 0.06
CA ARG A 179 -9.55 1.50 -1.35
C ARG A 179 -8.05 1.54 -1.60
N GLN A 180 -7.29 2.27 -0.77
CA GLN A 180 -5.83 2.31 -0.83
C GLN A 180 -5.22 0.90 -0.73
N ALA A 181 -5.65 0.09 0.24
CA ALA A 181 -5.15 -1.29 0.36
C ALA A 181 -5.43 -2.16 -0.87
N LEU A 182 -6.54 -1.93 -1.59
CA LEU A 182 -6.81 -2.58 -2.88
C LEU A 182 -5.84 -2.10 -3.97
N GLU A 183 -5.55 -0.80 -4.03
CA GLU A 183 -4.61 -0.22 -5.00
C GLU A 183 -3.20 -0.80 -4.79
N GLU A 184 -2.73 -0.94 -3.55
CA GLU A 184 -1.45 -1.57 -3.24
C GLU A 184 -1.37 -3.03 -3.72
N ALA A 185 -2.48 -3.76 -3.65
CA ALA A 185 -2.53 -5.13 -4.19
C ALA A 185 -2.43 -5.12 -5.73
N ILE A 186 -3.00 -4.13 -6.41
CA ILE A 186 -2.87 -3.94 -7.86
C ILE A 186 -1.43 -3.55 -8.22
N HIS A 187 -0.78 -2.67 -7.44
CA HIS A 187 0.62 -2.28 -7.64
C HIS A 187 1.55 -3.50 -7.51
N THR A 188 1.41 -4.30 -6.46
CA THR A 188 2.18 -5.53 -6.29
C THR A 188 2.03 -6.45 -7.49
N HIS A 189 0.79 -6.62 -7.99
CA HIS A 189 0.52 -7.40 -9.20
C HIS A 189 1.16 -6.78 -10.46
N ALA A 190 1.20 -5.44 -10.56
CA ALA A 190 1.84 -4.76 -11.68
C ALA A 190 3.34 -5.06 -11.75
N TYR A 191 4.04 -5.01 -10.61
CA TYR A 191 5.48 -5.36 -10.57
C TYR A 191 5.71 -6.81 -10.93
N GLN A 192 4.90 -7.73 -10.40
CA GLN A 192 4.97 -9.14 -10.76
C GLN A 192 4.75 -9.34 -12.27
N TYR A 193 3.75 -8.69 -12.85
CA TYR A 193 3.45 -8.77 -14.27
C TYR A 193 4.60 -8.25 -15.14
N VAL A 194 5.30 -7.17 -14.74
CA VAL A 194 6.52 -6.69 -15.42
C VAL A 194 7.65 -7.72 -15.32
N ILE A 195 7.93 -8.23 -14.12
CA ILE A 195 9.00 -9.22 -13.86
C ILE A 195 8.79 -10.46 -14.72
N GLU A 196 7.60 -11.05 -14.70
CA GLU A 196 7.23 -12.23 -15.51
C GLU A 196 7.31 -11.95 -17.00
N SER A 197 6.78 -10.82 -17.48
CA SER A 197 6.79 -10.43 -18.89
C SER A 197 8.19 -10.31 -19.43
N LEU A 198 9.11 -9.72 -18.67
CA LEU A 198 10.51 -9.55 -19.05
C LEU A 198 11.33 -10.83 -18.91
N GLY A 199 10.80 -11.85 -18.23
CA GLY A 199 11.47 -13.12 -17.96
C GLY A 199 12.65 -12.98 -16.99
N MET A 200 12.50 -12.10 -15.98
CA MET A 200 13.48 -11.92 -14.91
C MET A 200 13.39 -13.07 -13.91
N ASP A 201 14.48 -13.32 -13.18
CA ASP A 201 14.47 -14.23 -12.04
C ASP A 201 13.77 -13.56 -10.86
N GLU A 202 12.61 -14.07 -10.50
CA GLU A 202 11.78 -13.54 -9.40
C GLU A 202 12.53 -13.61 -8.06
N GLY A 203 13.29 -14.68 -7.82
CA GLY A 203 14.07 -14.85 -6.61
C GLY A 203 15.17 -13.78 -6.49
N GLU A 204 15.84 -13.44 -7.57
CA GLU A 204 16.84 -12.36 -7.60
C GLU A 204 16.19 -11.02 -7.30
N ILE A 205 15.06 -10.70 -7.97
CA ILE A 205 14.38 -9.41 -7.80
C ILE A 205 13.83 -9.27 -6.38
N PHE A 206 13.09 -10.26 -5.87
CA PHE A 206 12.48 -10.19 -4.54
C PHE A 206 13.50 -10.25 -3.38
N ASN A 207 14.72 -10.77 -3.61
CA ASN A 207 15.77 -10.76 -2.58
C ASN A 207 16.58 -9.46 -2.53
N MET A 208 16.38 -8.51 -3.44
CA MET A 208 17.12 -7.24 -3.45
C MET A 208 17.01 -6.43 -2.18
N TYR A 209 15.89 -6.53 -1.45
CA TYR A 209 15.72 -5.86 -0.17
C TYR A 209 16.72 -6.34 0.91
N LYS A 210 17.33 -7.52 0.74
CA LYS A 210 18.39 -8.06 1.62
C LYS A 210 19.78 -7.84 1.05
N GLU A 211 19.93 -8.01 -0.25
CA GLU A 211 21.22 -8.09 -0.93
C GLU A 211 21.73 -6.71 -1.37
N VAL A 212 20.82 -5.78 -1.67
CA VAL A 212 21.14 -4.43 -2.11
C VAL A 212 21.13 -3.46 -0.94
N GLN A 213 22.29 -2.95 -0.59
CA GLN A 213 22.45 -2.13 0.64
C GLN A 213 21.54 -0.89 0.64
N SER A 214 21.40 -0.18 -0.48
CA SER A 214 20.53 1.00 -0.56
C SER A 214 19.05 0.66 -0.33
N VAL A 215 18.58 -0.46 -0.87
CA VAL A 215 17.21 -0.97 -0.65
C VAL A 215 17.04 -1.46 0.80
N ALA A 216 18.01 -2.23 1.31
CA ALA A 216 17.98 -2.74 2.68
C ALA A 216 17.91 -1.62 3.73
N ARG A 217 18.63 -0.51 3.51
CA ARG A 217 18.60 0.64 4.41
C ARG A 217 17.24 1.35 4.44
N LYS A 218 16.60 1.51 3.29
CA LYS A 218 15.23 2.07 3.21
C LYS A 218 14.23 1.17 3.95
N ALA A 219 14.29 -0.14 3.73
CA ALA A 219 13.45 -1.10 4.43
C ALA A 219 13.70 -1.08 5.94
N ALA A 220 14.96 -1.11 6.39
CA ALA A 220 15.32 -1.07 7.81
C ALA A 220 14.87 0.23 8.50
N TRP A 221 14.82 1.35 7.77
CA TRP A 221 14.30 2.60 8.29
C TRP A 221 12.77 2.56 8.48
N ALA A 222 12.03 1.93 7.55
CA ALA A 222 10.57 1.89 7.56
C ALA A 222 9.99 0.89 8.56
N LEU A 223 10.62 -0.28 8.73
CA LEU A 223 10.10 -1.39 9.54
C LEU A 223 9.69 -1.02 10.98
N PRO A 224 10.47 -0.27 11.78
CA PRO A 224 10.08 0.06 13.15
C PRO A 224 8.77 0.84 13.25
N PHE A 225 8.45 1.66 12.25
CA PHE A 225 7.20 2.41 12.22
C PHE A 225 6.00 1.49 11.93
N THR A 226 6.14 0.52 11.04
CA THR A 226 5.06 -0.42 10.75
C THR A 226 4.83 -1.40 11.90
N GLU A 227 5.88 -1.86 12.57
CA GLU A 227 5.80 -2.80 13.67
C GLU A 227 5.16 -2.21 14.93
N SER A 228 5.42 -0.94 15.25
CA SER A 228 4.93 -0.31 16.48
C SER A 228 3.42 -0.21 16.54
N LEU A 229 2.73 0.02 15.42
CA LEU A 229 1.26 0.04 15.36
C LEU A 229 0.65 -1.36 15.21
N ALA A 230 1.41 -2.34 14.74
CA ALA A 230 0.95 -3.73 14.59
C ALA A 230 0.86 -4.47 15.93
N ASP A 231 1.49 -3.96 16.99
CA ASP A 231 1.38 -4.53 18.34
C ASP A 231 -0.10 -4.57 18.77
N GLN A 232 -0.57 -5.76 19.13
CA GLN A 232 -1.95 -5.99 19.55
C GLN A 232 -2.32 -5.25 20.84
N THR A 233 -1.34 -4.91 21.65
CA THR A 233 -1.51 -4.18 22.92
C THR A 233 -1.55 -2.66 22.71
N PHE A 234 -1.08 -2.17 21.56
CA PHE A 234 -1.10 -0.74 21.25
C PHE A 234 -2.53 -0.26 21.04
N ASN A 235 -2.92 0.80 21.74
CA ASN A 235 -4.19 1.47 21.60
C ASN A 235 -3.98 2.98 21.70
N THR A 236 -4.74 3.75 20.92
CA THR A 236 -4.83 5.20 21.01
C THR A 236 -5.64 5.63 22.24
N GLY A 237 -5.47 6.89 22.67
CA GLY A 237 -6.25 7.47 23.78
C GLY A 237 -5.41 8.11 24.88
N THR A 238 -4.08 7.89 24.90
CA THR A 238 -3.15 8.68 25.70
C THR A 238 -2.37 9.64 24.81
N LEU A 239 -1.81 10.70 25.38
CA LEU A 239 -1.01 11.67 24.62
C LEU A 239 0.16 11.02 23.88
N GLU A 240 0.84 10.07 24.51
CA GLU A 240 2.02 9.41 23.94
C GLU A 240 1.65 8.38 22.85
N ASP A 241 0.55 7.65 23.05
CA ASP A 241 0.07 6.71 22.03
C ASP A 241 -0.46 7.45 20.80
N ASP A 242 -1.20 8.55 21.01
CA ASP A 242 -1.69 9.39 19.92
C ASP A 242 -0.52 10.07 19.15
N LYS A 243 0.55 10.50 19.85
CA LYS A 243 1.79 10.95 19.23
C LYS A 243 2.48 9.83 18.45
N THR A 244 2.47 8.61 18.98
CA THR A 244 3.04 7.45 18.28
C THR A 244 2.27 7.17 16.99
N LEU A 245 0.94 7.22 17.00
CA LEU A 245 0.14 7.13 15.79
C LEU A 245 0.50 8.23 14.79
N LEU A 246 0.52 9.50 15.23
CA LEU A 246 0.83 10.63 14.36
C LEU A 246 2.24 10.50 13.74
N ARG A 247 3.23 10.11 14.53
CA ARG A 247 4.62 9.85 14.06
C ARG A 247 4.63 8.78 12.97
N ASN A 248 3.89 7.70 13.15
CA ASN A 248 3.78 6.62 12.17
C ASN A 248 3.11 7.08 10.88
N LEU A 249 2.02 7.83 10.96
CA LEU A 249 1.35 8.39 9.78
C LEU A 249 2.27 9.32 8.99
N ILE A 250 3.08 10.15 9.66
CA ILE A 250 4.07 11.01 9.01
C ILE A 250 5.18 10.17 8.34
N ALA A 251 5.73 9.18 9.05
CA ALA A 251 6.72 8.26 8.45
C ALA A 251 6.17 7.53 7.23
N PHE A 252 4.94 7.09 7.30
CA PHE A 252 4.26 6.35 6.24
C PHE A 252 3.95 7.24 5.04
N TYR A 253 3.12 8.26 5.21
CA TYR A 253 2.64 9.08 4.08
C TYR A 253 3.64 10.11 3.58
N CYS A 254 4.44 10.73 4.47
CA CYS A 254 5.38 11.75 4.04
C CYS A 254 6.73 11.18 3.59
N VAL A 255 7.16 10.03 4.14
CA VAL A 255 8.47 9.47 3.82
C VAL A 255 8.37 8.24 2.94
N LEU A 256 7.66 7.18 3.36
CA LEU A 256 7.58 5.94 2.60
C LEU A 256 6.91 6.18 1.23
N GLU A 257 5.68 6.64 1.21
CA GLU A 257 4.96 6.95 -0.03
C GLU A 257 5.37 8.30 -0.61
N GLY A 258 5.69 9.28 0.24
CA GLY A 258 5.94 10.67 -0.15
C GLY A 258 7.35 10.99 -0.66
N ILE A 259 8.35 10.12 -0.39
CA ILE A 259 9.75 10.32 -0.78
C ILE A 259 10.34 9.06 -1.41
N PHE A 260 10.26 7.89 -0.76
CA PHE A 260 10.95 6.67 -1.19
C PHE A 260 10.54 6.12 -2.55
N PHE A 261 9.42 6.52 -3.08
CA PHE A 261 8.95 6.10 -4.40
C PHE A 261 9.37 7.05 -5.52
N TYR A 262 9.73 8.29 -5.19
CA TYR A 262 9.89 9.35 -6.20
C TYR A 262 11.13 9.21 -7.08
N CYS A 263 12.23 8.66 -6.56
CA CYS A 263 13.39 8.34 -7.39
C CYS A 263 13.01 7.31 -8.48
N GLY A 264 12.39 6.22 -8.06
CA GLY A 264 12.00 5.14 -8.96
C GLY A 264 10.99 5.58 -10.02
N PHE A 265 9.94 6.28 -9.62
CA PHE A 265 8.97 6.84 -10.57
C PHE A 265 9.63 7.73 -11.61
N THR A 266 10.46 8.67 -11.17
CA THR A 266 11.13 9.62 -12.07
C THR A 266 12.06 8.89 -13.03
N GLN A 267 12.80 7.90 -12.58
CA GLN A 267 13.70 7.08 -13.41
C GLN A 267 12.94 6.31 -14.49
N ILE A 268 11.92 5.55 -14.12
CA ILE A 268 11.15 4.73 -15.06
C ILE A 268 10.39 5.60 -16.06
N LEU A 269 9.71 6.66 -15.58
CA LEU A 269 8.97 7.57 -16.44
C LEU A 269 9.88 8.36 -17.40
N SER A 270 11.11 8.70 -16.96
CA SER A 270 12.11 9.30 -17.85
C SER A 270 12.50 8.36 -19.01
N MET A 271 12.55 7.05 -18.78
CA MET A 271 12.76 6.08 -19.83
C MET A 271 11.58 6.02 -20.80
N GLY A 272 10.34 6.03 -20.27
CA GLY A 272 9.11 6.10 -21.06
C GLY A 272 9.06 7.32 -21.99
N ASN A 273 9.44 8.50 -21.47
CA ASN A 273 9.52 9.75 -22.25
C ASN A 273 10.50 9.67 -23.42
N ARG A 274 11.44 8.71 -23.39
CA ARG A 274 12.40 8.42 -24.48
C ARG A 274 12.01 7.22 -25.33
N ASN A 275 10.77 6.78 -25.25
CA ASN A 275 10.24 5.57 -25.90
C ASN A 275 11.01 4.28 -25.55
N LYS A 276 11.50 4.18 -24.30
CA LYS A 276 12.10 2.98 -23.74
C LYS A 276 11.26 2.45 -22.61
N MET A 277 11.06 1.13 -22.54
CA MET A 277 10.24 0.49 -21.49
C MET A 277 8.85 1.15 -21.36
N THR A 278 8.16 1.34 -22.47
CA THR A 278 6.93 2.12 -22.55
C THR A 278 5.77 1.45 -21.83
N GLY A 279 5.66 0.13 -21.88
CA GLY A 279 4.64 -0.60 -21.12
C GLY A 279 4.89 -0.54 -19.61
N THR A 280 6.15 -0.70 -19.19
CA THR A 280 6.56 -0.50 -17.80
C THR A 280 6.26 0.93 -17.34
N ALA A 281 6.65 1.93 -18.16
CA ALA A 281 6.39 3.34 -17.83
C ALA A 281 4.90 3.66 -17.74
N GLU A 282 4.04 3.06 -18.57
CA GLU A 282 2.59 3.22 -18.51
C GLU A 282 2.04 2.68 -17.19
N GLN A 283 2.45 1.48 -16.76
CA GLN A 283 2.06 0.95 -15.45
C GLN A 283 2.49 1.87 -14.32
N PHE A 284 3.74 2.33 -14.33
CA PHE A 284 4.27 3.25 -13.33
C PHE A 284 3.58 4.62 -13.34
N GLN A 285 3.01 5.06 -14.45
CA GLN A 285 2.20 6.27 -14.53
C GLN A 285 0.86 6.10 -13.80
N TYR A 286 0.21 4.93 -13.92
CA TYR A 286 -1.00 4.62 -13.17
C TYR A 286 -0.72 4.51 -11.68
N ILE A 287 0.36 3.81 -11.30
CA ILE A 287 0.79 3.68 -9.91
C ILE A 287 1.09 5.06 -9.31
N LEU A 288 1.89 5.91 -9.97
CA LEU A 288 2.19 7.27 -9.48
C LEU A 288 0.92 8.11 -9.25
N ARG A 289 -0.12 7.92 -10.06
CA ARG A 289 -1.40 8.60 -9.87
C ARG A 289 -2.08 8.15 -8.58
N ASP A 290 -2.13 6.84 -8.33
CA ASP A 290 -2.68 6.28 -7.11
C ASP A 290 -1.86 6.76 -5.89
N GLU A 291 -0.54 6.66 -5.94
CA GLU A 291 0.37 7.12 -4.88
C GLU A 291 0.23 8.63 -4.58
N SER A 292 0.01 9.43 -5.61
CA SER A 292 -0.24 10.87 -5.42
C SER A 292 -1.53 11.12 -4.64
N MET A 293 -2.55 10.30 -4.85
CA MET A 293 -3.80 10.37 -4.07
C MET A 293 -3.60 9.86 -2.64
N HIS A 294 -2.83 8.79 -2.45
CA HIS A 294 -2.49 8.23 -1.14
C HIS A 294 -1.76 9.29 -0.26
N VAL A 295 -0.71 9.88 -0.79
CA VAL A 295 0.06 10.94 -0.10
C VAL A 295 -0.84 12.12 0.25
N ASN A 296 -1.68 12.59 -0.67
CA ASN A 296 -2.59 13.71 -0.41
C ASN A 296 -3.64 13.37 0.64
N PHE A 297 -4.19 12.15 0.62
CA PHE A 297 -5.11 11.70 1.67
C PHE A 297 -4.42 11.64 3.04
N GLY A 298 -3.23 11.05 3.09
CA GLY A 298 -2.47 10.93 4.34
C GLY A 298 -2.12 12.29 4.95
N ILE A 299 -1.71 13.26 4.12
CA ILE A 299 -1.41 14.62 4.54
C ILE A 299 -2.65 15.33 5.09
N ASP A 300 -3.80 15.20 4.42
CA ASP A 300 -5.05 15.80 4.90
C ASP A 300 -5.48 15.16 6.23
N MET A 301 -5.31 13.85 6.37
CA MET A 301 -5.60 13.13 7.62
C MET A 301 -4.65 13.56 8.76
N ILE A 302 -3.34 13.68 8.49
CA ILE A 302 -2.35 14.19 9.46
C ILE A 302 -2.73 15.60 9.91
N ASN A 303 -3.06 16.49 8.98
CA ASN A 303 -3.44 17.85 9.30
C ASN A 303 -4.77 17.93 10.07
N GLN A 304 -5.73 17.07 9.75
CA GLN A 304 -6.99 16.98 10.48
C GLN A 304 -6.76 16.48 11.92
N ILE A 305 -5.92 15.47 12.12
CA ILE A 305 -5.55 14.99 13.48
C ILE A 305 -4.91 16.11 14.29
N LYS A 306 -3.97 16.86 13.69
CA LYS A 306 -3.32 18.02 14.34
C LYS A 306 -4.31 19.11 14.69
N LEU A 307 -5.30 19.37 13.82
CA LEU A 307 -6.33 20.37 14.06
C LEU A 307 -7.25 19.97 15.25
N GLU A 308 -7.62 18.70 15.32
CA GLU A 308 -8.45 18.15 16.39
C GLU A 308 -7.68 17.98 17.70
N ASN A 309 -6.38 17.76 17.63
CA ASN A 309 -5.50 17.45 18.77
C ASN A 309 -4.21 18.31 18.74
N PRO A 310 -4.32 19.64 18.91
CA PRO A 310 -3.16 20.52 18.76
C PRO A 310 -2.03 20.25 19.76
N GLN A 311 -2.31 19.60 20.88
CA GLN A 311 -1.31 19.17 21.86
C GLN A 311 -0.35 18.08 21.33
N LEU A 312 -0.68 17.40 20.23
CA LEU A 312 0.19 16.41 19.61
C LEU A 312 1.30 17.05 18.78
N TRP A 313 1.11 18.31 18.31
CA TRP A 313 2.01 19.02 17.41
C TRP A 313 2.93 20.00 18.15
N ASP A 314 3.61 19.52 19.20
CA ASP A 314 4.59 20.31 19.95
C ASP A 314 5.96 20.40 19.24
N GLU A 315 6.89 21.18 19.79
CA GLU A 315 8.23 21.37 19.21
C GLU A 315 9.01 20.05 19.05
N THR A 316 8.81 19.09 19.95
CA THR A 316 9.45 17.78 19.87
C THR A 316 8.93 17.01 18.65
N MET A 317 7.60 16.92 18.47
CA MET A 317 7.00 16.25 17.32
C MET A 317 7.38 16.93 16.00
N GLN A 318 7.44 18.27 15.96
CA GLN A 318 7.88 19.00 14.78
C GLN A 318 9.33 18.70 14.43
N THR A 319 10.22 18.64 15.42
CA THR A 319 11.63 18.29 15.23
C THR A 319 11.80 16.86 14.76
N GLU A 320 11.09 15.91 15.39
CA GLU A 320 11.10 14.51 14.97
C GLU A 320 10.59 14.33 13.54
N SER A 321 9.48 14.99 13.19
CA SER A 321 8.90 14.93 11.85
C SER A 321 9.84 15.49 10.78
N ARG A 322 10.48 16.63 11.06
CA ARG A 322 11.54 17.19 10.21
C ARG A 322 12.67 16.18 10.00
N ASN A 323 13.19 15.62 11.09
CA ASN A 323 14.29 14.65 11.03
C ASN A 323 13.93 13.39 10.24
N MET A 324 12.71 12.87 10.38
CA MET A 324 12.25 11.73 9.58
C MET A 324 12.27 12.04 8.08
N ILE A 325 11.75 13.19 7.68
CA ILE A 325 11.73 13.63 6.27
C ILE A 325 13.16 13.81 5.74
N LEU A 326 14.05 14.40 6.51
CA LEU A 326 15.45 14.57 6.10
C LEU A 326 16.21 13.24 6.00
N GLN A 327 16.02 12.34 6.96
CA GLN A 327 16.60 10.99 6.90
C GLN A 327 16.11 10.22 5.69
N GLY A 328 14.79 10.25 5.42
CA GLY A 328 14.22 9.62 4.25
C GLY A 328 14.79 10.20 2.96
N THR A 329 14.91 11.51 2.88
CA THR A 329 15.52 12.21 1.73
C THR A 329 16.96 11.76 1.49
N GLN A 330 17.76 11.66 2.55
CA GLN A 330 19.15 11.22 2.43
C GLN A 330 19.26 9.76 1.95
N LEU A 331 18.41 8.87 2.47
CA LEU A 331 18.37 7.47 2.03
C LEU A 331 17.95 7.35 0.56
N GLU A 332 17.02 8.17 0.11
CA GLU A 332 16.58 8.19 -1.28
C GLU A 332 17.65 8.76 -2.23
N ILE A 333 18.42 9.77 -1.78
CA ILE A 333 19.58 10.27 -2.52
C ILE A 333 20.65 9.18 -2.68
N GLU A 334 20.94 8.42 -1.62
CA GLU A 334 21.87 7.28 -1.70
C GLU A 334 21.38 6.20 -2.67
N TYR A 335 20.07 5.94 -2.65
CA TYR A 335 19.43 5.02 -3.59
C TYR A 335 19.57 5.51 -5.05
N ALA A 336 19.40 6.80 -5.30
CA ALA A 336 19.60 7.39 -6.62
C ALA A 336 21.05 7.21 -7.14
N HIS A 337 22.06 7.36 -6.27
CA HIS A 337 23.45 7.10 -6.63
C HIS A 337 23.73 5.62 -6.92
N ASP A 338 23.09 4.70 -6.21
CA ASP A 338 23.25 3.26 -6.44
C ASP A 338 22.57 2.80 -7.75
N THR A 339 21.41 3.35 -8.06
CA THR A 339 20.61 2.92 -9.22
C THR A 339 21.18 3.41 -10.56
N MET A 340 21.86 4.57 -10.59
CA MET A 340 22.37 5.17 -11.83
C MET A 340 23.73 5.83 -11.65
N PRO A 341 24.79 5.06 -11.32
CA PRO A 341 26.13 5.62 -11.08
C PRO A 341 26.73 6.32 -12.29
N GLY A 342 26.43 5.86 -13.53
CA GLY A 342 26.84 6.50 -14.77
C GLY A 342 25.81 7.48 -15.33
N GLY A 343 24.62 7.50 -14.78
CA GLY A 343 23.51 8.30 -15.29
C GLY A 343 22.86 7.73 -16.55
N ILE A 344 21.73 8.31 -16.91
CA ILE A 344 21.02 8.04 -18.16
C ILE A 344 20.81 9.36 -18.91
N LEU A 345 20.45 9.28 -20.19
CA LEU A 345 20.23 10.48 -20.99
C LEU A 345 19.17 11.41 -20.35
N GLY A 346 19.60 12.61 -19.99
CA GLY A 346 18.75 13.63 -19.37
C GLY A 346 18.59 13.52 -17.85
N MET A 347 19.27 12.56 -17.19
CA MET A 347 19.17 12.37 -15.75
C MET A 347 20.45 11.75 -15.17
N ASN A 348 20.91 12.30 -14.06
CA ASN A 348 22.00 11.75 -13.25
C ASN A 348 21.66 11.83 -11.75
N ALA A 349 22.49 11.24 -10.90
CA ALA A 349 22.27 11.21 -9.47
C ALA A 349 22.24 12.62 -8.81
N GLU A 350 22.99 13.59 -9.35
CA GLU A 350 22.97 14.97 -8.83
C GLU A 350 21.63 15.65 -9.12
N SER A 351 21.16 15.60 -10.37
CA SER A 351 19.84 16.16 -10.72
C SER A 351 18.72 15.48 -9.96
N MET A 352 18.84 14.17 -9.69
CA MET A 352 17.89 13.46 -8.84
C MET A 352 17.97 13.93 -7.38
N SER A 353 19.16 14.16 -6.85
CA SER A 353 19.33 14.72 -5.50
C SER A 353 18.66 16.07 -5.34
N ASP A 354 18.74 16.95 -6.34
CA ASP A 354 18.07 18.24 -6.32
C ASP A 354 16.54 18.09 -6.39
N TYR A 355 16.05 17.13 -7.19
CA TYR A 355 14.64 16.80 -7.22
C TYR A 355 14.13 16.29 -5.88
N LEU A 356 14.85 15.40 -5.23
CA LEU A 356 14.48 14.85 -3.93
C LEU A 356 14.47 15.90 -2.81
N LYS A 357 15.38 16.87 -2.84
CA LYS A 357 15.34 18.03 -1.96
C LYS A 357 14.10 18.90 -2.20
N PHE A 358 13.73 19.11 -3.46
CA PHE A 358 12.49 19.80 -3.82
C PHE A 358 11.26 19.05 -3.29
N ILE A 359 11.20 17.72 -3.44
CA ILE A 359 10.12 16.90 -2.90
C ILE A 359 10.09 16.96 -1.36
N ALA A 360 11.25 16.91 -0.69
CA ALA A 360 11.34 17.02 0.77
C ALA A 360 10.76 18.36 1.27
N ASN A 361 11.10 19.48 0.64
CA ASN A 361 10.51 20.78 0.97
C ASN A 361 8.98 20.75 0.82
N ARG A 362 8.48 20.16 -0.26
CA ARG A 362 7.04 20.00 -0.48
C ARG A 362 6.39 19.21 0.67
N ARG A 363 7.00 18.12 1.16
CA ARG A 363 6.48 17.35 2.29
C ARG A 363 6.53 18.12 3.60
N LEU A 364 7.62 18.82 3.87
CA LEU A 364 7.74 19.69 5.05
C LEU A 364 6.61 20.73 5.09
N THR A 365 6.46 21.50 4.01
CA THR A 365 5.44 22.56 3.95
C THR A 365 4.01 22.03 4.02
N GLN A 366 3.74 20.87 3.44
CA GLN A 366 2.41 20.25 3.48
C GLN A 366 1.95 19.88 4.89
N ILE A 367 2.88 19.58 5.80
CA ILE A 367 2.58 19.33 7.22
C ILE A 367 2.85 20.54 8.13
N GLY A 368 3.08 21.71 7.55
CA GLY A 368 3.23 22.98 8.29
C GLY A 368 4.62 23.19 8.91
N LEU A 369 5.68 22.62 8.34
CA LEU A 369 7.06 22.87 8.66
C LEU A 369 7.72 23.79 7.61
N ASP A 370 8.76 24.53 8.01
CA ASP A 370 9.53 25.36 7.10
C ASP A 370 10.39 24.49 6.14
N GLU A 371 10.66 25.02 4.96
CA GLU A 371 11.59 24.41 4.00
C GLU A 371 13.00 24.29 4.58
N GLU A 372 13.66 23.16 4.30
CA GLU A 372 15.05 22.91 4.70
C GLU A 372 16.04 23.26 3.59
N PHE A 373 15.61 23.18 2.33
CA PHE A 373 16.46 23.36 1.16
C PHE A 373 16.01 24.62 0.36
N PRO A 374 16.37 25.83 0.78
CA PRO A 374 15.78 27.08 0.26
C PRO A 374 16.07 27.34 -1.23
N ASN A 375 17.07 26.68 -1.81
CA ASN A 375 17.44 26.81 -3.22
C ASN A 375 17.05 25.58 -4.08
N ALA A 376 16.30 24.63 -3.52
CA ALA A 376 15.89 23.46 -4.25
C ALA A 376 14.88 23.84 -5.35
N THR A 377 15.18 23.45 -6.56
CA THR A 377 14.30 23.63 -7.73
C THR A 377 13.96 22.27 -8.34
N ASN A 378 12.84 22.20 -9.04
CA ASN A 378 12.45 20.97 -9.74
C ASN A 378 13.19 20.87 -11.09
N PRO A 379 14.19 19.97 -11.24
CA PRO A 379 14.87 19.76 -12.52
C PRO A 379 14.05 18.94 -13.52
N PHE A 380 12.92 18.35 -13.08
CA PHE A 380 12.03 17.53 -13.88
C PHE A 380 10.60 18.11 -13.90
N PRO A 381 10.36 19.27 -14.56
CA PRO A 381 9.04 19.92 -14.54
C PRO A 381 7.90 19.01 -15.03
N TRP A 382 8.18 18.10 -15.97
CA TRP A 382 7.25 17.12 -16.49
C TRP A 382 6.70 16.16 -15.41
N MET A 383 7.44 15.90 -14.33
CA MET A 383 6.93 15.13 -13.18
C MET A 383 5.80 15.87 -12.46
N SER A 384 5.93 17.18 -12.26
CA SER A 384 4.84 17.98 -11.69
C SER A 384 3.60 17.97 -12.59
N GLU A 385 3.80 18.03 -13.91
CA GLU A 385 2.68 17.93 -14.86
C GLU A 385 1.94 16.60 -14.74
N ILE A 386 2.64 15.48 -14.53
CA ILE A 386 2.02 14.16 -14.33
C ILE A 386 1.29 14.11 -12.98
N MET A 387 1.89 14.62 -11.90
CA MET A 387 1.31 14.59 -10.56
C MET A 387 0.14 15.56 -10.39
N ASP A 388 0.24 16.76 -10.99
CA ASP A 388 -0.75 17.83 -10.83
C ASP A 388 -1.86 17.76 -11.88
N LEU A 389 -1.71 16.91 -12.91
CA LEU A 389 -2.77 16.66 -13.86
C LEU A 389 -3.94 15.97 -13.13
N ARG A 390 -4.87 16.81 -12.63
CA ARG A 390 -6.28 16.44 -12.52
C ARG A 390 -6.80 16.19 -13.94
N LYS A 391 -6.32 15.15 -14.58
CA LYS A 391 -7.05 14.58 -15.69
C LYS A 391 -8.15 13.77 -15.04
N GLU A 392 -9.24 14.43 -14.73
CA GLU A 392 -10.57 13.85 -14.78
C GLU A 392 -10.78 13.33 -16.21
N LYS A 393 -10.06 12.29 -16.58
CA LYS A 393 -10.47 11.46 -17.69
C LYS A 393 -11.51 10.52 -17.09
N ASN A 394 -12.77 10.92 -17.25
CA ASN A 394 -13.90 10.05 -17.01
C ASN A 394 -13.62 8.69 -17.67
N PHE A 395 -13.76 7.60 -16.91
CA PHE A 395 -13.65 6.22 -17.41
C PHE A 395 -14.35 6.03 -18.79
N PHE A 396 -15.45 6.71 -19.02
CA PHE A 396 -16.17 6.69 -20.31
C PHE A 396 -15.49 7.48 -21.43
N GLU A 397 -14.64 8.46 -21.11
CA GLU A 397 -13.95 9.28 -22.11
C GLU A 397 -12.60 8.68 -22.55
N THR A 398 -11.91 7.96 -21.68
CA THR A 398 -10.62 7.33 -21.98
C THR A 398 -10.79 5.98 -22.65
N ARG A 399 -11.79 5.21 -22.27
CA ARG A 399 -12.04 3.85 -22.76
C ARG A 399 -12.30 3.77 -24.27
N VAL A 400 -12.86 4.81 -24.86
CA VAL A 400 -13.25 4.83 -26.27
C VAL A 400 -12.06 5.02 -27.22
N ILE A 401 -10.92 5.55 -26.73
CA ILE A 401 -9.78 5.91 -27.58
C ILE A 401 -8.66 4.85 -27.55
N GLU A 402 -8.51 4.10 -26.47
CA GLU A 402 -7.38 3.16 -26.25
C GLU A 402 -7.76 1.69 -26.25
N TYR A 403 -9.02 1.36 -26.20
CA TYR A 403 -9.50 0.01 -26.50
C TYR A 403 -9.42 -0.25 -28.01
N GLN A 404 -8.23 -0.51 -28.50
CA GLN A 404 -8.09 -1.33 -29.70
C GLN A 404 -8.44 -2.76 -29.27
N THR A 405 -9.71 -3.10 -29.33
CA THR A 405 -10.10 -4.49 -29.56
C THR A 405 -9.45 -4.88 -30.87
N GLY A 406 -8.24 -5.45 -30.78
CA GLY A 406 -7.60 -6.06 -31.92
C GLY A 406 -8.62 -7.02 -32.52
N GLY A 407 -8.95 -6.83 -33.82
CA GLY A 407 -9.92 -7.47 -34.67
C GLY A 407 -10.35 -8.93 -34.46
N ALA A 408 -10.75 -9.28 -33.25
CA ALA A 408 -11.05 -10.66 -32.85
C ALA A 408 -12.56 -10.94 -32.75
N LEU A 409 -13.43 -10.03 -33.15
CA LEU A 409 -14.86 -10.30 -33.26
C LEU A 409 -15.39 -9.68 -34.57
N SER A 410 -15.18 -10.38 -35.70
CA SER A 410 -16.05 -10.25 -36.85
C SER A 410 -17.25 -11.18 -36.61
N TRP A 411 -18.41 -10.61 -36.47
CA TRP A 411 -19.65 -11.35 -36.58
C TRP A 411 -20.03 -11.33 -38.04
N ASP A 412 -19.67 -12.39 -38.78
CA ASP A 412 -20.28 -12.78 -40.05
C ASP A 412 -21.40 -13.77 -39.77
#